data_bdc7f0ab0419a143a19c0adf1539f80b
#
_entry.id   bdc7f0ab0419a143a19c0adf1539f80b
#
_cell.length_a   1.000
_cell.length_b   1.000
_cell.length_c   1.000
_cell.angle_alpha   90.00
_cell.angle_beta   90.00
_cell.angle_gamma   90.00
#
_symmetry.space_group_name_H-M   'P 1'
#
loop_
_entity.id
_entity.type
_entity.pdbx_description
1 polymer ?
#
loop_
_entity_poly.entity_id
_entity_poly.type
_entity_poly.pdbx_seq_one_letter_code
_entity_poly.pdbx_strand_id
1 'polypeptide(L)'
;SLRVNLSDMAAMGARPIFYNLSISIPKKKAKNFIPKFAKGLCEDQEFFGIKLIGGDLTSSLQDINITITIFGETLNKNSVTRDGAKSGDLLFVSGVLGLSKIGLDNFYSKSKKFDSAKKKYLLPEPRVNLGLSINKIANSMIDISDGLIQDACHLAKNSNLSIVIDIEKVPLPSFINLKKDLLLDAALYGGDDYELLFSCRPTHEKALKNISIEKSIDLTHVGFFQDFHEDYIILKNY
;
A
#
# COMPACT_ATOMS: atom_id res chain seq x y z
N SER A 1 3.06 -12.03 -4.21
CA SER A 1 3.15 -12.37 -2.78
C SER A 1 4.25 -11.58 -2.04
N LEU A 2 5.51 -11.49 -2.53
CA LEU A 2 6.57 -10.75 -1.83
C LEU A 2 6.25 -9.23 -1.73
N ARG A 3 5.78 -8.62 -2.82
CA ARG A 3 5.54 -7.18 -2.92
C ARG A 3 4.49 -6.65 -1.93
N VAL A 4 3.45 -7.43 -1.63
CA VAL A 4 2.44 -7.01 -0.64
C VAL A 4 3.02 -6.93 0.76
N ASN A 5 3.90 -7.86 1.13
CA ASN A 5 4.62 -7.81 2.41
C ASN A 5 5.68 -6.69 2.45
N LEU A 6 6.26 -6.32 1.29
CA LEU A 6 7.15 -5.16 1.20
C LEU A 6 6.40 -3.84 1.42
N SER A 7 5.10 -3.82 1.13
CA SER A 7 4.24 -2.66 1.41
C SER A 7 4.09 -2.39 2.90
N ASP A 8 3.93 -3.43 3.73
CA ASP A 8 3.95 -3.30 5.19
C ASP A 8 5.27 -2.68 5.69
N MET A 9 6.41 -3.10 5.10
CA MET A 9 7.72 -2.52 5.45
C MET A 9 7.81 -1.05 5.05
N ALA A 10 7.25 -0.68 3.89
CA ALA A 10 7.16 0.70 3.44
C ALA A 10 6.32 1.54 4.41
N ALA A 11 5.16 1.01 4.86
CA ALA A 11 4.27 1.66 5.81
C ALA A 11 4.91 1.88 7.19
N MET A 12 5.90 1.08 7.56
CA MET A 12 6.69 1.27 8.77
C MET A 12 7.89 2.22 8.60
N GLY A 13 8.13 2.71 7.37
CA GLY A 13 9.34 3.48 7.05
C GLY A 13 10.62 2.67 7.26
N ALA A 14 10.56 1.36 7.08
CA ALA A 14 11.62 0.41 7.32
C ALA A 14 12.25 -0.10 6.02
N ARG A 15 13.56 -0.42 6.08
CA ARG A 15 14.29 -1.04 4.98
C ARG A 15 14.15 -2.56 5.08
N PRO A 16 13.56 -3.24 4.10
CA PRO A 16 13.55 -4.70 4.06
C PRO A 16 14.96 -5.23 3.80
N ILE A 17 15.36 -6.33 4.47
CA ILE A 17 16.70 -6.93 4.33
C ILE A 17 16.60 -8.40 3.98
N PHE A 18 15.81 -9.16 4.73
CA PHE A 18 15.69 -10.59 4.60
C PHE A 18 14.22 -11.04 4.64
N TYR A 19 13.98 -12.23 4.10
CA TYR A 19 12.69 -12.90 4.30
C TYR A 19 12.85 -14.43 4.42
N ASN A 20 11.90 -15.04 5.13
CA ASN A 20 11.64 -16.46 5.13
C ASN A 20 10.45 -16.79 4.27
N LEU A 21 10.47 -17.97 3.65
CA LEU A 21 9.40 -18.43 2.76
C LEU A 21 9.01 -19.88 3.12
N SER A 22 7.77 -20.08 3.53
CA SER A 22 7.19 -21.42 3.67
C SER A 22 6.15 -21.64 2.58
N ILE A 23 6.26 -22.77 1.88
CA ILE A 23 5.33 -23.18 0.82
C ILE A 23 4.79 -24.56 1.14
N SER A 24 3.45 -24.68 1.16
CA SER A 24 2.77 -25.98 1.16
C SER A 24 2.00 -26.11 -0.15
N ILE A 25 2.34 -27.15 -0.96
CA ILE A 25 1.86 -27.28 -2.34
C ILE A 25 1.51 -28.72 -2.69
N PRO A 26 0.40 -29.00 -3.42
CA PRO A 26 0.11 -30.33 -3.92
C PRO A 26 1.20 -30.82 -4.85
N LYS A 27 1.69 -32.06 -4.63
CA LYS A 27 2.78 -32.67 -5.43
C LYS A 27 2.56 -32.55 -6.93
N LYS A 28 1.30 -32.71 -7.40
CA LYS A 28 0.95 -32.62 -8.83
C LYS A 28 1.11 -31.18 -9.42
N LYS A 29 1.02 -30.13 -8.60
CA LYS A 29 1.17 -28.73 -9.02
C LYS A 29 2.63 -28.26 -8.92
N ALA A 30 3.43 -28.85 -8.05
CA ALA A 30 4.77 -28.39 -7.68
C ALA A 30 5.71 -28.21 -8.90
N LYS A 31 5.77 -29.22 -9.78
CA LYS A 31 6.66 -29.22 -10.96
C LYS A 31 6.47 -28.00 -11.87
N ASN A 32 5.25 -27.54 -12.04
CA ASN A 32 4.93 -26.43 -12.93
C ASN A 32 4.93 -25.07 -12.20
N PHE A 33 4.59 -25.04 -10.91
CA PHE A 33 4.45 -23.83 -10.13
C PHE A 33 5.78 -23.32 -9.59
N ILE A 34 6.56 -24.19 -8.91
CA ILE A 34 7.77 -23.77 -8.18
C ILE A 34 8.79 -23.05 -9.07
N PRO A 35 9.15 -23.54 -10.29
CA PRO A 35 10.14 -22.84 -11.10
C PRO A 35 9.70 -21.43 -11.51
N LYS A 36 8.42 -21.24 -11.84
CA LYS A 36 7.87 -19.91 -12.21
C LYS A 36 7.81 -18.97 -11.01
N PHE A 37 7.40 -19.50 -9.87
CA PHE A 37 7.33 -18.74 -8.63
C PHE A 37 8.72 -18.30 -8.15
N ALA A 38 9.69 -19.22 -8.16
CA ALA A 38 11.08 -18.94 -7.82
C ALA A 38 11.71 -17.89 -8.74
N LYS A 39 11.41 -17.94 -10.05
CA LYS A 39 11.86 -16.90 -11.00
C LYS A 39 11.32 -15.53 -10.63
N GLY A 40 10.01 -15.39 -10.36
CA GLY A 40 9.43 -14.11 -9.95
C GLY A 40 9.98 -13.60 -8.62
N LEU A 41 10.26 -14.50 -7.67
CA LEU A 41 10.92 -14.14 -6.41
C LEU A 41 12.35 -13.63 -6.64
N CYS A 42 13.11 -14.27 -7.53
CA CYS A 42 14.47 -13.84 -7.87
C CYS A 42 14.47 -12.44 -8.47
N GLU A 43 13.57 -12.16 -9.42
CA GLU A 43 13.40 -10.84 -10.01
C GLU A 43 13.06 -9.77 -8.96
N ASP A 44 12.15 -10.06 -8.02
CA ASP A 44 11.82 -9.14 -6.93
C ASP A 44 12.97 -8.99 -5.92
N GLN A 45 13.73 -10.06 -5.61
CA GLN A 45 14.91 -9.97 -4.74
C GLN A 45 15.98 -9.01 -5.32
N GLU A 46 16.25 -9.13 -6.60
CA GLU A 46 17.21 -8.23 -7.29
C GLU A 46 16.70 -6.80 -7.30
N PHE A 47 15.43 -6.59 -7.62
CA PHE A 47 14.84 -5.26 -7.73
C PHE A 47 14.78 -4.52 -6.38
N PHE A 48 14.38 -5.20 -5.29
CA PHE A 48 14.21 -4.61 -3.96
C PHE A 48 15.43 -4.76 -3.05
N GLY A 49 16.47 -5.47 -3.48
CA GLY A 49 17.68 -5.71 -2.68
C GLY A 49 17.44 -6.55 -1.42
N ILE A 50 16.42 -7.42 -1.42
CA ILE A 50 16.06 -8.29 -0.30
C ILE A 50 16.52 -9.73 -0.55
N LYS A 51 16.87 -10.49 0.51
CA LYS A 51 17.42 -11.85 0.39
C LYS A 51 16.56 -12.89 1.10
N LEU A 52 16.33 -14.01 0.45
CA LEU A 52 15.80 -15.21 1.09
C LEU A 52 16.87 -15.82 2.00
N ILE A 53 16.55 -16.01 3.29
CA ILE A 53 17.49 -16.59 4.27
C ILE A 53 17.11 -17.99 4.71
N GLY A 54 15.92 -18.45 4.38
CA GLY A 54 15.46 -19.80 4.73
C GLY A 54 13.99 -19.99 4.48
N GLY A 55 13.50 -21.17 4.85
CA GLY A 55 12.09 -21.50 4.70
C GLY A 55 11.86 -23.00 4.70
N ASP A 56 10.64 -23.38 4.31
CA ASP A 56 10.25 -24.79 4.23
C ASP A 56 9.37 -25.06 3.01
N LEU A 57 9.49 -26.27 2.46
CA LEU A 57 8.68 -26.74 1.34
C LEU A 57 8.03 -28.06 1.69
N THR A 58 6.72 -28.02 1.90
CA THR A 58 5.93 -29.20 2.28
C THR A 58 4.87 -29.54 1.23
N SER A 59 4.23 -30.68 1.39
CA SER A 59 3.11 -31.08 0.53
C SER A 59 1.78 -30.84 1.20
N SER A 60 0.83 -30.26 0.44
CA SER A 60 -0.58 -30.16 0.80
C SER A 60 -1.45 -31.12 -0.01
N LEU A 61 -2.72 -31.27 0.38
CA LEU A 61 -3.67 -32.10 -0.36
C LEU A 61 -4.30 -31.36 -1.55
N GLN A 62 -4.70 -30.11 -1.39
CA GLN A 62 -5.51 -29.38 -2.39
C GLN A 62 -4.95 -28.02 -2.76
N ASP A 63 -4.60 -27.18 -1.78
CA ASP A 63 -4.31 -25.77 -1.97
C ASP A 63 -2.83 -25.44 -1.89
N ILE A 64 -2.45 -24.36 -2.55
CA ILE A 64 -1.12 -23.76 -2.42
C ILE A 64 -1.21 -22.71 -1.32
N ASN A 65 -0.42 -22.91 -0.25
CA ASN A 65 -0.28 -21.94 0.82
C ASN A 65 1.13 -21.37 0.77
N ILE A 66 1.23 -20.05 0.78
CA ILE A 66 2.50 -19.33 0.77
C ILE A 66 2.51 -18.41 1.97
N THR A 67 3.50 -18.56 2.83
CA THR A 67 3.74 -17.70 3.98
C THR A 67 5.09 -17.02 3.82
N ILE A 68 5.11 -15.68 3.89
CA ILE A 68 6.31 -14.88 3.83
C ILE A 68 6.43 -14.10 5.15
N THR A 69 7.60 -14.17 5.77
CA THR A 69 7.95 -13.34 6.92
C THR A 69 9.12 -12.45 6.52
N ILE A 70 8.94 -11.14 6.56
CA ILE A 70 9.98 -10.17 6.20
C ILE A 70 10.64 -9.61 7.46
N PHE A 71 11.94 -9.46 7.40
CA PHE A 71 12.78 -8.81 8.39
C PHE A 71 13.45 -7.59 7.78
N GLY A 72 13.50 -6.52 8.53
CA GLY A 72 14.14 -5.29 8.10
C GLY A 72 14.64 -4.45 9.25
N GLU A 73 15.12 -3.28 8.93
CA GLU A 73 15.63 -2.32 9.91
C GLU A 73 14.93 -0.98 9.77
N THR A 74 14.69 -0.33 10.89
CA THR A 74 14.16 1.02 10.92
C THR A 74 15.31 2.03 10.97
N LEU A 75 15.16 3.13 10.24
CA LEU A 75 16.09 4.24 10.32
C LEU A 75 15.98 4.91 11.71
N ASN A 76 17.12 5.10 12.40
CA ASN A 76 17.18 5.73 13.72
C ASN A 76 16.41 4.99 14.84
N LYS A 77 16.28 3.68 14.75
CA LYS A 77 15.62 2.81 15.75
C LYS A 77 14.11 3.07 15.97
N ASN A 78 13.46 3.90 15.16
CA ASN A 78 12.05 4.19 15.26
C ASN A 78 11.32 3.75 13.98
N SER A 79 10.28 2.97 14.13
CA SER A 79 9.29 2.72 13.07
C SER A 79 8.20 3.78 13.13
N VAL A 80 7.63 4.10 11.97
CA VAL A 80 6.35 4.82 11.96
C VAL A 80 5.25 3.83 12.31
N THR A 81 4.37 4.23 13.20
CA THR A 81 3.25 3.41 13.68
C THR A 81 1.92 4.00 13.24
N ARG A 82 0.82 3.31 13.52
CA ARG A 82 -0.53 3.77 13.15
C ARG A 82 -1.11 4.78 14.15
N ASP A 83 -0.50 4.94 15.34
CA ASP A 83 -1.03 5.67 16.49
C ASP A 83 -0.36 7.04 16.76
N GLY A 84 0.46 7.52 15.82
CA GLY A 84 1.27 8.74 16.04
C GLY A 84 0.63 10.04 15.56
N ALA A 85 -0.56 10.02 14.93
CA ALA A 85 -1.22 11.21 14.43
C ALA A 85 -1.64 12.17 15.55
N LYS A 86 -1.71 13.45 15.22
CA LYS A 86 -2.12 14.53 16.13
C LYS A 86 -3.23 15.37 15.51
N SER A 87 -4.09 15.94 16.35
CA SER A 87 -5.08 16.93 15.91
C SER A 87 -4.39 18.08 15.18
N GLY A 88 -4.89 18.44 14.00
CA GLY A 88 -4.29 19.41 13.08
C GLY A 88 -3.26 18.83 12.10
N ASP A 89 -2.92 17.54 12.17
CA ASP A 89 -2.10 16.90 11.14
C ASP A 89 -2.86 16.81 9.82
N LEU A 90 -2.14 16.96 8.71
CA LEU A 90 -2.66 16.75 7.37
C LEU A 90 -2.59 15.26 7.01
N LEU A 91 -3.56 14.79 6.22
CA LEU A 91 -3.62 13.44 5.68
C LEU A 91 -3.16 13.45 4.22
N PHE A 92 -2.14 12.68 3.91
CA PHE A 92 -1.60 12.52 2.56
C PHE A 92 -1.74 11.09 2.08
N VAL A 93 -1.91 10.94 0.76
CA VAL A 93 -1.84 9.65 0.06
C VAL A 93 -0.84 9.71 -1.09
N SER A 94 -0.13 8.61 -1.33
CA SER A 94 0.76 8.48 -2.50
C SER A 94 0.01 7.96 -3.73
N GLY A 95 0.48 8.33 -4.93
CA GLY A 95 0.00 7.80 -6.19
C GLY A 95 -1.48 8.03 -6.49
N VAL A 96 -2.10 7.08 -7.19
CA VAL A 96 -3.54 7.09 -7.53
C VAL A 96 -4.23 5.88 -6.93
N LEU A 97 -5.50 6.03 -6.54
CA LEU A 97 -6.27 5.00 -5.84
C LEU A 97 -7.34 4.36 -6.74
N GLY A 98 -7.74 3.14 -6.39
CA GLY A 98 -8.79 2.36 -7.04
C GLY A 98 -8.33 1.64 -8.30
N LEU A 99 -7.07 1.81 -8.72
CA LEU A 99 -6.58 1.20 -9.96
C LEU A 99 -6.54 -0.32 -9.87
N SER A 100 -6.15 -0.88 -8.73
CA SER A 100 -6.11 -2.33 -8.50
C SER A 100 -7.49 -2.95 -8.50
N LYS A 101 -8.48 -2.33 -7.85
CA LYS A 101 -9.88 -2.76 -7.87
C LYS A 101 -10.44 -2.77 -9.29
N ILE A 102 -10.20 -1.73 -10.08
CA ILE A 102 -10.60 -1.66 -11.48
C ILE A 102 -9.95 -2.82 -12.28
N GLY A 103 -8.68 -3.12 -11.99
CA GLY A 103 -7.94 -4.22 -12.60
C GLY A 103 -8.55 -5.58 -12.28
N LEU A 104 -8.92 -5.82 -11.02
CA LEU A 104 -9.59 -7.03 -10.56
C LEU A 104 -10.96 -7.20 -11.23
N ASP A 105 -11.82 -6.18 -11.19
CA ASP A 105 -13.17 -6.22 -11.76
C ASP A 105 -13.17 -6.47 -13.27
N ASN A 106 -12.11 -6.05 -13.95
CA ASN A 106 -11.96 -6.21 -15.39
C ASN A 106 -10.91 -7.25 -15.79
N PHE A 107 -10.55 -8.15 -14.87
CA PHE A 107 -9.44 -9.10 -15.06
C PHE A 107 -9.55 -9.93 -16.34
N TYR A 108 -10.74 -10.42 -16.66
CA TYR A 108 -11.02 -11.22 -17.85
C TYR A 108 -11.39 -10.40 -19.10
N SER A 109 -11.46 -9.07 -18.97
CA SER A 109 -11.75 -8.19 -20.12
C SER A 109 -10.61 -8.24 -21.15
N LYS A 110 -10.96 -8.33 -22.44
CA LYS A 110 -9.99 -8.26 -23.55
C LYS A 110 -9.64 -6.81 -23.93
N SER A 111 -10.27 -5.82 -23.33
CA SER A 111 -10.04 -4.42 -23.64
C SER A 111 -8.70 -3.94 -23.08
N LYS A 112 -7.84 -3.41 -23.96
CA LYS A 112 -6.52 -2.86 -23.61
C LYS A 112 -6.61 -1.67 -22.66
N LYS A 113 -7.75 -0.99 -22.58
CA LYS A 113 -7.92 0.15 -21.66
C LYS A 113 -7.73 -0.22 -20.18
N PHE A 114 -7.84 -1.51 -19.83
CA PHE A 114 -7.65 -2.02 -18.47
C PHE A 114 -6.28 -2.66 -18.21
N ASP A 115 -5.37 -2.66 -19.19
CA ASP A 115 -4.08 -3.38 -19.07
C ASP A 115 -3.21 -2.80 -17.93
N SER A 116 -3.17 -1.47 -17.78
CA SER A 116 -2.46 -0.81 -16.68
C SER A 116 -3.08 -1.15 -15.31
N ALA A 117 -4.40 -1.19 -15.23
CA ALA A 117 -5.13 -1.54 -14.03
C ALA A 117 -4.89 -3.01 -13.62
N LYS A 118 -4.95 -3.94 -14.58
CA LYS A 118 -4.63 -5.35 -14.35
C LYS A 118 -3.17 -5.54 -13.94
N LYS A 119 -2.24 -4.77 -14.54
CA LYS A 119 -0.83 -4.80 -14.15
C LYS A 119 -0.66 -4.35 -12.70
N LYS A 120 -1.31 -3.26 -12.28
CA LYS A 120 -1.25 -2.76 -10.89
C LYS A 120 -1.75 -3.82 -9.91
N TYR A 121 -2.90 -4.45 -10.19
CA TYR A 121 -3.46 -5.54 -9.37
C TYR A 121 -2.52 -6.75 -9.27
N LEU A 122 -1.98 -7.24 -10.41
CA LEU A 122 -1.13 -8.43 -10.42
C LEU A 122 0.27 -8.19 -9.86
N LEU A 123 0.78 -6.97 -10.02
CA LEU A 123 2.15 -6.62 -9.73
C LEU A 123 2.20 -5.23 -9.04
N PRO A 124 1.75 -5.16 -7.78
CA PRO A 124 1.78 -3.91 -7.03
C PRO A 124 3.21 -3.37 -6.88
N GLU A 125 3.32 -2.07 -6.72
CA GLU A 125 4.59 -1.37 -6.51
C GLU A 125 4.65 -0.83 -5.08
N PRO A 126 5.23 -1.61 -4.12
CA PRO A 126 5.35 -1.17 -2.75
C PRO A 126 6.25 0.07 -2.66
N ARG A 127 5.83 1.06 -1.89
CA ARG A 127 6.46 2.38 -1.80
C ARG A 127 7.63 2.41 -0.81
N VAL A 128 8.50 1.39 -0.81
CA VAL A 128 9.61 1.24 0.16
C VAL A 128 10.50 2.48 0.20
N ASN A 129 10.98 2.96 -0.96
CA ASN A 129 11.86 4.13 -1.01
C ASN A 129 11.15 5.43 -0.58
N LEU A 130 9.85 5.55 -0.81
CA LEU A 130 9.04 6.66 -0.31
C LEU A 130 8.90 6.57 1.21
N GLY A 131 8.49 5.42 1.74
CA GLY A 131 8.37 5.20 3.18
C GLY A 131 9.65 5.55 3.94
N LEU A 132 10.80 5.12 3.43
CA LEU A 132 12.12 5.49 3.98
C LEU A 132 12.38 7.01 3.95
N SER A 133 11.92 7.70 2.91
CA SER A 133 12.15 9.14 2.77
C SER A 133 11.26 9.98 3.69
N ILE A 134 10.04 9.51 3.98
CA ILE A 134 9.07 10.24 4.81
C ILE A 134 9.04 9.79 6.27
N ASN A 135 9.83 8.79 6.68
CA ASN A 135 9.78 8.23 8.03
C ASN A 135 10.05 9.22 9.17
N LYS A 136 10.78 10.32 8.89
CA LYS A 136 11.03 11.41 9.86
C LYS A 136 9.96 12.50 9.83
N ILE A 137 9.09 12.47 8.84
CA ILE A 137 8.07 13.49 8.56
C ILE A 137 6.69 12.95 8.98
N ALA A 138 6.42 11.68 8.66
CA ALA A 138 5.16 11.03 9.00
C ALA A 138 5.03 10.83 10.51
N ASN A 139 3.91 11.27 11.07
CA ASN A 139 3.55 11.02 12.47
C ASN A 139 2.85 9.67 12.62
N SER A 140 1.99 9.28 11.67
CA SER A 140 1.42 7.93 11.55
C SER A 140 1.38 7.52 10.09
N MET A 141 1.40 6.21 9.81
CA MET A 141 1.41 5.69 8.45
C MET A 141 0.83 4.28 8.37
N ILE A 142 0.19 3.98 7.26
CA ILE A 142 -0.32 2.67 6.85
C ILE A 142 -0.23 2.57 5.33
N ASP A 143 -0.16 1.38 4.77
CA ASP A 143 -0.42 1.17 3.35
C ASP A 143 -1.92 0.92 3.09
N ILE A 144 -2.37 1.20 1.87
CA ILE A 144 -3.77 1.02 1.47
C ILE A 144 -3.92 -0.37 0.86
N SER A 145 -4.37 -1.32 1.69
CA SER A 145 -4.63 -2.72 1.34
C SER A 145 -6.11 -3.07 1.28
N ASP A 146 -6.93 -2.42 2.10
CA ASP A 146 -8.36 -2.70 2.23
C ASP A 146 -9.25 -1.58 1.66
N GLY A 147 -8.63 -0.47 1.26
CA GLY A 147 -9.28 0.72 0.72
C GLY A 147 -9.13 1.95 1.61
N LEU A 148 -9.17 3.13 0.98
CA LEU A 148 -8.88 4.39 1.66
C LEU A 148 -9.66 4.58 2.97
N ILE A 149 -10.97 4.29 2.96
CA ILE A 149 -11.83 4.52 4.13
C ILE A 149 -11.46 3.59 5.28
N GLN A 150 -11.25 2.29 4.99
CA GLN A 150 -10.94 1.31 6.02
C GLN A 150 -9.56 1.57 6.63
N ASP A 151 -8.55 1.84 5.81
CA ASP A 151 -7.19 2.07 6.27
C ASP A 151 -7.05 3.42 6.98
N ALA A 152 -7.76 4.48 6.53
CA ALA A 152 -7.88 5.73 7.27
C ALA A 152 -8.55 5.53 8.64
N CYS A 153 -9.59 4.68 8.72
CA CYS A 153 -10.25 4.36 9.99
C CYS A 153 -9.29 3.69 10.98
N HIS A 154 -8.36 2.86 10.49
CA HIS A 154 -7.30 2.30 11.33
C HIS A 154 -6.39 3.37 11.92
N LEU A 155 -5.93 4.35 11.13
CA LEU A 155 -5.14 5.49 11.64
C LEU A 155 -5.90 6.32 12.65
N ALA A 156 -7.17 6.64 12.35
CA ALA A 156 -8.04 7.43 13.22
C ALA A 156 -8.25 6.75 14.59
N LYS A 157 -8.63 5.47 14.57
CA LYS A 157 -8.86 4.68 15.79
C LYS A 157 -7.60 4.55 16.65
N ASN A 158 -6.47 4.21 16.03
CA ASN A 158 -5.23 4.03 16.80
C ASN A 158 -4.71 5.34 17.39
N SER A 159 -5.02 6.49 16.76
CA SER A 159 -4.64 7.81 17.27
C SER A 159 -5.73 8.44 18.16
N ASN A 160 -6.90 7.81 18.31
CA ASN A 160 -8.07 8.33 19.02
C ASN A 160 -8.51 9.72 18.51
N LEU A 161 -8.57 9.87 17.19
CA LEU A 161 -8.90 11.12 16.47
C LEU A 161 -9.98 10.84 15.41
N SER A 162 -10.60 11.89 14.88
CA SER A 162 -11.39 11.82 13.65
C SER A 162 -10.56 12.29 12.46
N ILE A 163 -10.81 11.70 11.29
CA ILE A 163 -10.22 12.12 10.01
C ILE A 163 -11.32 12.71 9.13
N VAL A 164 -11.12 13.93 8.65
CA VAL A 164 -11.96 14.54 7.61
C VAL A 164 -11.29 14.30 6.26
N ILE A 165 -11.96 13.58 5.36
CA ILE A 165 -11.48 13.29 3.99
C ILE A 165 -12.30 14.12 3.00
N ASP A 166 -11.60 14.91 2.19
CA ASP A 166 -12.18 15.65 1.06
C ASP A 166 -12.16 14.75 -0.18
N ILE A 167 -13.30 14.19 -0.54
CA ILE A 167 -13.39 13.21 -1.64
C ILE A 167 -13.09 13.81 -3.02
N GLU A 168 -13.23 15.12 -3.20
CA GLU A 168 -12.87 15.79 -4.45
C GLU A 168 -11.35 15.82 -4.67
N LYS A 169 -10.56 15.67 -3.58
CA LYS A 169 -9.11 15.62 -3.63
C LYS A 169 -8.52 14.22 -3.75
N VAL A 170 -9.35 13.17 -3.65
CA VAL A 170 -8.86 11.80 -3.79
C VAL A 170 -8.29 11.59 -5.19
N PRO A 171 -7.02 11.17 -5.33
CA PRO A 171 -6.38 11.03 -6.63
C PRO A 171 -6.91 9.80 -7.37
N LEU A 172 -7.68 10.06 -8.43
CA LEU A 172 -8.30 9.04 -9.28
C LEU A 172 -7.51 8.81 -10.58
N PRO A 173 -7.55 7.61 -11.17
CA PRO A 173 -6.86 7.31 -12.44
C PRO A 173 -7.57 7.97 -13.63
N SER A 174 -7.22 9.22 -13.95
CA SER A 174 -7.81 10.04 -15.01
C SER A 174 -7.63 9.48 -16.43
N PHE A 175 -6.65 8.57 -16.62
CA PHE A 175 -6.35 7.95 -17.91
C PHE A 175 -7.28 6.77 -18.25
N ILE A 176 -8.16 6.35 -17.32
CA ILE A 176 -9.17 5.32 -17.55
C ILE A 176 -10.52 5.99 -17.77
N ASN A 177 -11.08 5.85 -18.97
CA ASN A 177 -12.41 6.40 -19.26
C ASN A 177 -13.52 5.55 -18.63
N LEU A 178 -13.81 5.86 -17.35
CA LEU A 178 -14.93 5.34 -16.56
C LEU A 178 -15.70 6.51 -15.92
N LYS A 179 -16.94 6.26 -15.50
CA LYS A 179 -17.71 7.25 -14.74
C LYS A 179 -17.00 7.59 -13.43
N LYS A 180 -17.04 8.87 -13.04
CA LYS A 180 -16.37 9.37 -11.81
C LYS A 180 -16.80 8.59 -10.58
N ASP A 181 -18.10 8.27 -10.44
CA ASP A 181 -18.62 7.51 -9.30
C ASP A 181 -18.00 6.12 -9.18
N LEU A 182 -17.79 5.41 -10.31
CA LEU A 182 -17.12 4.09 -10.30
C LEU A 182 -15.64 4.20 -9.92
N LEU A 183 -14.95 5.25 -10.37
CA LEU A 183 -13.56 5.51 -9.98
C LEU A 183 -13.46 5.84 -8.50
N LEU A 184 -14.38 6.66 -8.01
CA LEU A 184 -14.43 7.06 -6.61
C LEU A 184 -14.74 5.87 -5.70
N ASP A 185 -15.74 5.06 -6.05
CA ASP A 185 -16.09 3.83 -5.31
C ASP A 185 -14.89 2.88 -5.23
N ALA A 186 -14.20 2.68 -6.36
CA ALA A 186 -12.99 1.86 -6.40
C ALA A 186 -11.86 2.44 -5.52
N ALA A 187 -11.71 3.75 -5.44
CA ALA A 187 -10.67 4.40 -4.63
C ALA A 187 -10.99 4.39 -3.13
N LEU A 188 -12.27 4.59 -2.77
CA LEU A 188 -12.68 4.65 -1.36
C LEU A 188 -12.76 3.28 -0.70
N TYR A 189 -13.28 2.28 -1.43
CA TYR A 189 -13.64 0.96 -0.90
C TYR A 189 -12.89 -0.21 -1.55
N GLY A 190 -12.12 0.06 -2.63
CA GLY A 190 -11.29 -0.95 -3.27
C GLY A 190 -9.94 -1.08 -2.58
N GLY A 191 -9.48 -2.31 -2.42
CA GLY A 191 -8.17 -2.60 -1.84
C GLY A 191 -7.09 -2.86 -2.89
N ASP A 192 -5.97 -3.41 -2.41
CA ASP A 192 -4.80 -3.85 -3.19
C ASP A 192 -4.04 -2.73 -3.92
N ASP A 193 -4.24 -1.45 -3.58
CA ASP A 193 -3.49 -0.36 -4.21
C ASP A 193 -2.04 -0.28 -3.72
N TYR A 194 -1.78 -0.65 -2.45
CA TYR A 194 -0.45 -0.63 -1.83
C TYR A 194 0.26 0.72 -1.96
N GLU A 195 -0.52 1.80 -1.92
CA GLU A 195 -0.03 3.17 -1.76
C GLU A 195 0.09 3.50 -0.27
N LEU A 196 0.87 4.53 0.10
CA LEU A 196 1.01 4.95 1.48
C LEU A 196 -0.03 6.01 1.84
N LEU A 197 -0.69 5.82 2.98
CA LEU A 197 -1.56 6.79 3.64
C LEU A 197 -0.88 7.21 4.94
N PHE A 198 -0.63 8.51 5.13
CA PHE A 198 0.12 8.99 6.28
C PHE A 198 -0.32 10.37 6.76
N SER A 199 -0.08 10.62 8.05
CA SER A 199 -0.26 11.92 8.67
C SER A 199 1.07 12.68 8.79
N CYS A 200 1.02 14.00 8.67
CA CYS A 200 2.15 14.84 8.98
C CYS A 200 1.71 16.25 9.43
N ARG A 201 2.63 16.97 10.09
CA ARG A 201 2.38 18.38 10.44
C ARG A 201 2.31 19.25 9.19
N PRO A 202 1.46 20.31 9.18
CA PRO A 202 1.38 21.28 8.07
C PRO A 202 2.74 21.90 7.68
N THR A 203 3.63 22.06 8.66
CA THR A 203 4.99 22.63 8.43
C THR A 203 5.85 21.78 7.50
N HIS A 204 5.50 20.52 7.23
CA HIS A 204 6.26 19.60 6.38
C HIS A 204 5.80 19.56 4.92
N GLU A 205 4.74 20.28 4.52
CA GLU A 205 4.24 20.27 3.13
C GLU A 205 5.32 20.59 2.09
N LYS A 206 6.17 21.59 2.37
CA LYS A 206 7.28 21.94 1.46
C LYS A 206 8.30 20.80 1.31
N ALA A 207 8.60 20.10 2.38
CA ALA A 207 9.52 18.96 2.35
C ALA A 207 8.89 17.80 1.57
N LEU A 208 7.59 17.52 1.77
CA LEU A 208 6.86 16.49 1.03
C LEU A 208 6.83 16.79 -0.48
N LYS A 209 6.64 18.05 -0.88
CA LYS A 209 6.69 18.44 -2.29
C LYS A 209 8.05 18.14 -2.93
N ASN A 210 9.15 18.39 -2.22
CA ASN A 210 10.48 18.06 -2.71
C ASN A 210 10.68 16.54 -2.83
N ILE A 211 10.22 15.75 -1.84
CA ILE A 211 10.28 14.28 -1.87
C ILE A 211 9.44 13.72 -3.02
N SER A 212 8.24 14.25 -3.25
CA SER A 212 7.36 13.88 -4.37
C SER A 212 8.09 14.03 -5.72
N ILE A 213 8.77 15.16 -5.93
CA ILE A 213 9.56 15.42 -7.14
C ILE A 213 10.74 14.45 -7.23
N GLU A 214 11.52 14.30 -6.16
CA GLU A 214 12.70 13.42 -6.12
C GLU A 214 12.33 11.95 -6.41
N LYS A 215 11.24 11.48 -5.85
CA LYS A 215 10.80 10.10 -6.02
C LYS A 215 9.92 9.87 -7.26
N SER A 216 9.52 10.95 -7.94
CA SER A 216 8.56 10.90 -9.06
C SER A 216 7.27 10.18 -8.67
N ILE A 217 6.78 10.42 -7.46
CA ILE A 217 5.54 9.87 -6.91
C ILE A 217 4.68 11.03 -6.41
N ASP A 218 3.47 11.16 -6.92
CA ASP A 218 2.56 12.19 -6.46
C ASP A 218 2.16 11.94 -5.00
N LEU A 219 2.19 13.00 -4.19
CA LEU A 219 1.70 13.03 -2.81
C LEU A 219 0.54 14.01 -2.74
N THR A 220 -0.66 13.49 -2.52
CA THR A 220 -1.90 14.29 -2.53
C THR A 220 -2.41 14.50 -1.10
N HIS A 221 -2.62 15.76 -0.73
CA HIS A 221 -3.30 16.14 0.50
C HIS A 221 -4.80 15.90 0.34
N VAL A 222 -5.33 14.87 1.04
CA VAL A 222 -6.73 14.43 0.89
C VAL A 222 -7.60 14.76 2.10
N GLY A 223 -7.03 15.23 3.21
CA GLY A 223 -7.79 15.50 4.42
C GLY A 223 -6.92 15.90 5.59
N PHE A 224 -7.49 15.87 6.79
CA PHE A 224 -6.79 16.25 8.02
C PHE A 224 -7.35 15.51 9.24
N PHE A 225 -6.56 15.46 10.30
CA PHE A 225 -6.95 14.92 11.60
C PHE A 225 -7.50 16.04 12.50
N GLN A 226 -8.54 15.73 13.24
CA GLN A 226 -9.11 16.59 14.28
C GLN A 226 -9.40 15.80 15.54
N ASP A 227 -9.68 16.47 16.64
CA ASP A 227 -10.14 15.83 17.86
C ASP A 227 -11.35 14.94 17.58
N PHE A 228 -11.41 13.79 18.27
CA PHE A 228 -12.49 12.83 18.05
C PHE A 228 -13.86 13.46 18.27
N HIS A 229 -14.75 13.27 17.29
CA HIS A 229 -16.11 13.77 17.34
C HIS A 229 -17.04 12.78 16.63
N GLU A 230 -17.84 12.07 17.40
CA GLU A 230 -18.85 11.09 16.96
C GLU A 230 -18.33 9.96 16.08
N ASP A 231 -17.72 10.28 14.93
CA ASP A 231 -17.23 9.33 13.92
C ASP A 231 -15.72 9.42 13.70
N TYR A 232 -15.09 8.28 13.43
CA TYR A 232 -13.65 8.24 13.06
C TYR A 232 -13.37 8.78 11.66
N ILE A 233 -14.31 8.62 10.72
CA ILE A 233 -14.18 9.10 9.33
C ILE A 233 -15.36 10.01 9.01
N ILE A 234 -15.05 11.21 8.55
CA ILE A 234 -15.99 12.23 8.11
C ILE A 234 -15.70 12.53 6.65
N LEU A 235 -16.65 12.28 5.77
CA LEU A 235 -16.51 12.58 4.34
C LEU A 235 -17.05 13.98 4.06
N LYS A 236 -16.24 14.79 3.37
CA LYS A 236 -16.61 16.13 2.91
C LYS A 236 -16.79 16.10 1.39
N ASN A 237 -17.76 16.86 0.88
CA ASN A 237 -18.09 16.99 -0.54
C ASN A 237 -18.57 15.65 -1.18
N TYR A 238 -19.27 14.83 -0.39
CA TYR A 238 -19.86 13.55 -0.83
C TYR A 238 -21.24 13.74 -1.43
#